data_5363461e79ff1b56c793edb86e9f6589
#
_entry.id   5363461e79ff1b56c793edb86e9f6589
#
_cell.length_a   1.000
_cell.length_b   1.000
_cell.length_c   1.000
_cell.angle_alpha   90.00
_cell.angle_beta   90.00
_cell.angle_gamma   90.00
#
_symmetry.space_group_name_H-M   'P 1'
#
loop_
_entity.id
_entity.type
_entity.pdbx_description
1 polymer ?
#
loop_
_entity_poly.entity_id
_entity_poly.type
_entity_poly.pdbx_seq_one_letter_code
_entity_poly.pdbx_strand_id
1 'polypeptide(L)'
;VYSLVLRIAQHPSSAEEIVQDVFLQLWRSADRFQISRGPLEPWLFTMARNRALDFLRLKREKQRRREDSDSDILPSAVVRPDPEGDIDQARRAEKIRTLMTSLPETQRHAIELAFFEGMSHSEIAAATGQALGTVKSWIRGGLLRLRESLGEASSC
;
A
#
# COMPACT_ATOMS: atom_id res chain seq x y z
N VAL A 1 -12.91 2.24 2.25
CA VAL A 1 -11.78 2.73 3.09
C VAL A 1 -11.69 1.91 4.37
N TYR A 2 -12.76 1.85 5.18
CA TYR A 2 -12.75 1.14 6.48
C TYR A 2 -12.28 -0.31 6.35
N SER A 3 -12.84 -1.09 5.42
CA SER A 3 -12.48 -2.49 5.19
C SER A 3 -11.00 -2.70 4.87
N LEU A 4 -10.40 -1.79 4.09
CA LEU A 4 -8.96 -1.80 3.81
C LEU A 4 -8.15 -1.55 5.08
N VAL A 5 -8.51 -0.51 5.83
CA VAL A 5 -7.81 -0.13 7.06
C VAL A 5 -7.95 -1.23 8.12
N LEU A 6 -9.13 -1.83 8.28
CA LEU A 6 -9.37 -2.92 9.21
C LEU A 6 -8.50 -4.15 8.89
N ARG A 7 -8.35 -4.51 7.61
CA ARG A 7 -7.43 -5.61 7.20
C ARG A 7 -5.98 -5.35 7.58
N ILE A 8 -5.53 -4.09 7.51
CA ILE A 8 -4.16 -3.71 7.85
C ILE A 8 -3.99 -3.60 9.36
N ALA A 9 -4.89 -2.89 10.06
CA ALA A 9 -4.80 -2.63 11.49
C ALA A 9 -5.16 -3.84 12.35
N GLN A 10 -5.98 -4.77 11.84
CA GLN A 10 -6.46 -6.00 12.49
C GLN A 10 -7.26 -5.78 13.79
N HIS A 11 -7.59 -4.53 14.13
CA HIS A 11 -8.36 -4.15 15.30
C HIS A 11 -9.39 -3.08 14.94
N PRO A 12 -10.69 -3.29 15.28
CA PRO A 12 -11.75 -2.35 14.95
C PRO A 12 -11.51 -0.94 15.48
N SER A 13 -11.15 -0.79 16.76
CA SER A 13 -10.89 0.52 17.37
C SER A 13 -9.74 1.26 16.69
N SER A 14 -8.66 0.56 16.36
CA SER A 14 -7.55 1.15 15.61
C SER A 14 -7.96 1.54 14.18
N ALA A 15 -8.82 0.74 13.56
CA ALA A 15 -9.32 1.04 12.21
C ALA A 15 -10.20 2.30 12.20
N GLU A 16 -11.04 2.48 13.22
CA GLU A 16 -11.88 3.67 13.38
C GLU A 16 -11.02 4.92 13.58
N GLU A 17 -10.03 4.87 14.46
CA GLU A 17 -9.08 5.98 14.69
C GLU A 17 -8.36 6.36 13.39
N ILE A 18 -7.82 5.38 12.66
CA ILE A 18 -7.12 5.62 11.40
C ILE A 18 -8.05 6.22 10.35
N VAL A 19 -9.28 5.73 10.24
CA VAL A 19 -10.26 6.26 9.29
C VAL A 19 -10.63 7.69 9.61
N GLN A 20 -10.83 8.03 10.88
CA GLN A 20 -11.06 9.41 11.31
C GLN A 20 -9.88 10.32 10.90
N ASP A 21 -8.65 9.89 11.16
CA ASP A 21 -7.45 10.62 10.77
C ASP A 21 -7.35 10.84 9.25
N VAL A 22 -7.70 9.80 8.46
CA VAL A 22 -7.72 9.88 6.99
C VAL A 22 -8.71 10.93 6.51
N PHE A 23 -9.92 10.95 7.06
CA PHE A 23 -10.92 11.95 6.65
C PHE A 23 -10.55 13.37 7.13
N LEU A 24 -9.95 13.52 8.30
CA LEU A 24 -9.41 14.81 8.75
C LEU A 24 -8.26 15.28 7.84
N GLN A 25 -7.39 14.38 7.42
CA GLN A 25 -6.31 14.69 6.48
C GLN A 25 -6.87 15.06 5.09
N LEU A 26 -7.87 14.32 4.61
CA LEU A 26 -8.58 14.61 3.37
C LEU A 26 -9.17 16.03 3.42
N TRP A 27 -9.88 16.36 4.49
CA TRP A 27 -10.45 17.69 4.68
C TRP A 27 -9.39 18.79 4.62
N ARG A 28 -8.29 18.63 5.36
CA ARG A 28 -7.18 19.61 5.40
C ARG A 28 -6.42 19.73 4.09
N SER A 29 -6.47 18.72 3.24
CA SER A 29 -5.77 18.68 1.94
C SER A 29 -6.70 18.78 0.75
N ALA A 30 -7.98 19.08 0.96
CA ALA A 30 -8.99 19.17 -0.11
C ALA A 30 -8.58 20.15 -1.21
N ASP A 31 -7.97 21.28 -0.85
CA ASP A 31 -7.48 22.28 -1.81
C ASP A 31 -6.34 21.77 -2.73
N ARG A 32 -5.67 20.70 -2.32
CA ARG A 32 -4.59 20.07 -3.11
C ARG A 32 -5.12 19.02 -4.08
N PHE A 33 -6.39 18.64 -3.92
CA PHE A 33 -7.02 17.68 -4.82
C PHE A 33 -7.33 18.35 -6.16
N GLN A 34 -6.83 17.77 -7.23
CA GLN A 34 -7.06 18.23 -8.59
C GLN A 34 -7.79 17.14 -9.38
N ILE A 35 -9.04 17.39 -9.73
CA ILE A 35 -9.88 16.48 -10.53
C ILE A 35 -9.19 16.08 -11.84
N SER A 36 -8.39 16.99 -12.41
CA SER A 36 -7.61 16.75 -13.63
C SER A 36 -6.54 15.65 -13.49
N ARG A 37 -6.16 15.28 -12.27
CA ARG A 37 -5.19 14.21 -11.99
C ARG A 37 -5.82 12.84 -11.83
N GLY A 38 -7.14 12.77 -11.79
CA GLY A 38 -7.87 11.52 -11.66
C GLY A 38 -8.96 11.54 -10.59
N PRO A 39 -9.69 10.42 -10.42
CA PRO A 39 -10.74 10.30 -9.42
C PRO A 39 -10.20 10.35 -7.98
N LEU A 40 -11.06 10.75 -7.05
CA LEU A 40 -10.75 10.89 -5.64
C LEU A 40 -10.39 9.55 -4.97
N GLU A 41 -11.06 8.48 -5.38
CA GLU A 41 -11.00 7.17 -4.73
C GLU A 41 -9.58 6.59 -4.64
N PRO A 42 -8.77 6.48 -5.72
CA PRO A 42 -7.41 5.98 -5.63
C PRO A 42 -6.52 6.81 -4.71
N TRP A 43 -6.71 8.13 -4.70
CA TRP A 43 -5.97 9.02 -3.80
C TRP A 43 -6.35 8.78 -2.33
N LEU A 44 -7.65 8.65 -2.04
CA LEU A 44 -8.17 8.34 -0.71
C LEU A 44 -7.69 6.96 -0.21
N PHE A 45 -7.74 5.93 -1.06
CA PHE A 45 -7.24 4.60 -0.71
C PHE A 45 -5.73 4.59 -0.43
N THR A 46 -4.95 5.34 -1.21
CA THR A 46 -3.50 5.50 -0.97
C THR A 46 -3.23 6.18 0.37
N MET A 47 -3.97 7.24 0.67
CA MET A 47 -3.87 7.96 1.95
C MET A 47 -4.22 7.04 3.14
N ALA A 48 -5.32 6.30 3.03
CA ALA A 48 -5.78 5.38 4.06
C ALA A 48 -4.75 4.26 4.32
N ARG A 49 -4.23 3.67 3.25
CA ARG A 49 -3.22 2.63 3.34
C ARG A 49 -1.95 3.15 4.02
N ASN A 50 -1.42 4.28 3.56
CA ASN A 50 -0.21 4.86 4.14
C ASN A 50 -0.41 5.18 5.62
N ARG A 51 -1.56 5.76 5.99
CA ARG A 51 -1.87 6.06 7.39
C ARG A 51 -1.94 4.81 8.26
N ALA A 52 -2.55 3.73 7.76
CA ALA A 52 -2.62 2.45 8.47
C ALA A 52 -1.23 1.84 8.68
N LEU A 53 -0.36 1.89 7.67
CA LEU A 53 1.01 1.40 7.78
C LEU A 53 1.85 2.24 8.76
N ASP A 54 1.73 3.56 8.72
CA ASP A 54 2.40 4.46 9.68
C ASP A 54 1.94 4.19 11.11
N PHE A 55 0.63 3.97 11.31
CA PHE A 55 0.09 3.60 12.62
C PHE A 55 0.71 2.29 13.14
N LEU A 56 0.82 1.27 12.32
CA LEU A 56 1.46 0.00 12.70
C LEU A 56 2.94 0.19 13.03
N ARG A 57 3.66 1.01 12.27
CA ARG A 57 5.08 1.33 12.53
C ARG A 57 5.25 1.99 13.89
N LEU A 58 4.45 3.02 14.18
CA LEU A 58 4.49 3.73 15.46
C LEU A 58 4.13 2.81 16.64
N LYS A 59 3.14 1.91 16.45
CA LYS A 59 2.77 0.92 17.45
C LYS A 59 3.92 -0.04 17.73
N ARG A 60 4.58 -0.56 16.69
CA ARG A 60 5.75 -1.43 16.80
C ARG A 60 6.93 -0.73 17.50
N GLU A 61 7.20 0.52 17.16
CA GLU A 61 8.27 1.29 17.76
C GLU A 61 8.01 1.56 19.26
N LYS A 62 6.76 1.90 19.63
CA LYS A 62 6.35 2.05 21.03
C LYS A 62 6.48 0.74 21.81
N GLN A 63 6.16 -0.39 21.17
CA GLN A 63 6.25 -1.70 21.77
C GLN A 63 7.71 -2.11 21.99
N ARG A 64 8.59 -1.92 21.00
CA ARG A 64 10.05 -2.14 21.14
C ARG A 64 10.68 -1.30 22.26
N ARG A 65 10.24 -0.06 22.45
CA ARG A 65 10.75 0.78 23.55
C ARG A 65 10.25 0.34 24.93
N ARG A 66 9.20 -0.46 25.01
CA ARG A 66 8.66 -1.02 26.26
C ARG A 66 9.24 -2.41 26.57
N GLU A 67 9.67 -3.13 25.56
CA GLU A 67 10.22 -4.46 25.63
C GLU A 67 11.73 -4.40 25.36
N ASP A 68 12.51 -3.96 26.38
CA ASP A 68 13.97 -4.17 26.41
C ASP A 68 14.29 -5.65 26.72
N SER A 69 13.43 -6.59 26.28
CA SER A 69 13.66 -8.03 26.41
C SER A 69 12.77 -8.81 25.43
N ASP A 70 13.45 -9.62 24.66
CA ASP A 70 12.97 -10.71 23.82
C ASP A 70 12.43 -10.39 22.42
N SER A 71 13.19 -10.95 21.49
CA SER A 71 12.93 -11.02 20.07
C SER A 71 11.67 -11.80 19.77
N ASP A 72 10.70 -11.14 19.10
CA ASP A 72 9.72 -11.87 18.31
C ASP A 72 9.60 -11.24 16.92
N ILE A 73 9.78 -12.10 15.94
CA ILE A 73 9.65 -11.84 14.51
C ILE A 73 8.20 -11.41 14.27
N LEU A 74 8.01 -10.13 14.02
CA LEU A 74 6.69 -9.56 13.73
C LEU A 74 6.24 -10.01 12.34
N PRO A 75 5.01 -10.49 12.19
CA PRO A 75 4.47 -10.81 10.88
C PRO A 75 4.46 -9.54 10.02
N SER A 76 5.09 -9.64 8.85
CA SER A 76 4.91 -8.69 7.77
C SER A 76 3.40 -8.41 7.62
N ALA A 77 3.01 -7.16 7.45
CA ALA A 77 1.62 -6.79 7.20
C ALA A 77 1.22 -7.24 5.78
N VAL A 78 1.26 -8.54 5.56
CA VAL A 78 0.74 -9.18 4.37
C VAL A 78 -0.76 -8.95 4.41
N VAL A 79 -1.25 -8.12 3.50
CA VAL A 79 -2.68 -8.02 3.22
C VAL A 79 -3.12 -9.40 2.72
N ARG A 80 -3.58 -10.25 3.64
CA ARG A 80 -4.12 -11.56 3.25
C ARG A 80 -5.38 -11.32 2.42
N PRO A 81 -5.51 -11.99 1.27
CA PRO A 81 -6.78 -12.01 0.56
C PRO A 81 -7.86 -12.56 1.48
N ASP A 82 -9.02 -11.93 1.45
CA ASP A 82 -10.21 -12.43 2.13
C ASP A 82 -10.58 -13.80 1.54
N PRO A 83 -10.62 -14.89 2.31
CA PRO A 83 -10.98 -16.21 1.78
C PRO A 83 -12.44 -16.32 1.33
N GLU A 84 -13.31 -15.37 1.71
CA GLU A 84 -14.71 -15.29 1.27
C GLU A 84 -14.92 -14.34 0.09
N GLY A 85 -13.83 -13.87 -0.53
CA GLY A 85 -13.88 -12.98 -1.69
C GLY A 85 -14.44 -13.67 -2.92
N ASP A 86 -15.46 -13.05 -3.52
CA ASP A 86 -16.09 -13.31 -4.80
C ASP A 86 -15.09 -13.87 -5.84
N ILE A 87 -15.52 -14.86 -6.65
CA ILE A 87 -14.75 -15.49 -7.74
C ILE A 87 -14.11 -14.43 -8.66
N ASP A 88 -14.77 -13.30 -8.85
CA ASP A 88 -14.27 -12.16 -9.60
C ASP A 88 -13.04 -11.50 -8.93
N GLN A 89 -12.99 -11.49 -7.61
CA GLN A 89 -11.84 -10.93 -6.88
C GLN A 89 -10.62 -11.85 -6.98
N ALA A 90 -10.82 -13.16 -6.94
CA ALA A 90 -9.75 -14.14 -7.15
C ALA A 90 -9.18 -14.06 -8.57
N ARG A 91 -10.02 -13.92 -9.58
CA ARG A 91 -9.61 -13.72 -10.99
C ARG A 91 -8.83 -12.42 -11.18
N ARG A 92 -9.28 -11.32 -10.55
CA ARG A 92 -8.55 -10.04 -10.58
C ARG A 92 -7.19 -10.14 -9.90
N ALA A 93 -7.10 -10.83 -8.77
CA ALA A 93 -5.84 -11.05 -8.06
C ALA A 93 -4.85 -11.87 -8.91
N GLU A 94 -5.32 -12.94 -9.56
CA GLU A 94 -4.50 -13.76 -10.45
C GLU A 94 -4.02 -12.98 -11.68
N LYS A 95 -4.90 -12.19 -12.28
CA LYS A 95 -4.54 -11.28 -13.38
C LYS A 95 -3.44 -10.29 -12.96
N ILE A 96 -3.57 -9.69 -11.77
CA ILE A 96 -2.55 -8.78 -11.25
C ILE A 96 -1.23 -9.51 -11.03
N ARG A 97 -1.23 -10.73 -10.48
CA ARG A 97 -0.01 -11.54 -10.33
C ARG A 97 0.69 -11.77 -11.66
N THR A 98 -0.06 -12.19 -12.67
CA THR A 98 0.47 -12.41 -14.02
C THR A 98 1.07 -11.13 -14.61
N LEU A 99 0.40 -9.99 -14.44
CA LEU A 99 0.91 -8.71 -14.89
C LEU A 99 2.16 -8.26 -14.09
N MET A 100 2.22 -8.55 -12.82
CA MET A 100 3.41 -8.27 -12.00
C MET A 100 4.64 -9.05 -12.52
N THR A 101 4.48 -10.28 -12.99
CA THR A 101 5.60 -11.06 -13.54
C THR A 101 6.13 -10.51 -14.87
N SER A 102 5.34 -9.73 -15.60
CA SER A 102 5.77 -9.08 -16.85
C SER A 102 6.59 -7.79 -16.63
N LEU A 103 6.60 -7.27 -15.39
CA LEU A 103 7.39 -6.07 -15.09
C LEU A 103 8.88 -6.38 -15.03
N PRO A 104 9.75 -5.41 -15.39
CA PRO A 104 11.17 -5.48 -15.07
C PRO A 104 11.39 -5.74 -13.57
N GLU A 105 12.35 -6.59 -13.24
CA GLU A 105 12.58 -7.05 -11.87
C GLU A 105 12.71 -5.91 -10.86
N THR A 106 13.45 -4.85 -11.20
CA THR A 106 13.62 -3.68 -10.33
C THR A 106 12.31 -2.95 -10.04
N GLN A 107 11.42 -2.85 -11.02
CA GLN A 107 10.10 -2.21 -10.86
C GLN A 107 9.17 -3.11 -10.04
N ARG A 108 9.15 -4.41 -10.34
CA ARG A 108 8.37 -5.40 -9.60
C ARG A 108 8.77 -5.41 -8.13
N HIS A 109 10.06 -5.55 -7.85
CA HIS A 109 10.60 -5.59 -6.49
C HIS A 109 10.30 -4.30 -5.71
N ALA A 110 10.47 -3.13 -6.33
CA ALA A 110 10.13 -1.87 -5.69
C ALA A 110 8.63 -1.74 -5.36
N ILE A 111 7.75 -2.25 -6.24
CA ILE A 111 6.31 -2.31 -5.98
C ILE A 111 6.00 -3.31 -4.86
N GLU A 112 6.62 -4.49 -4.85
CA GLU A 112 6.46 -5.49 -3.80
C GLU A 112 6.83 -4.92 -2.44
N LEU A 113 7.97 -4.30 -2.29
CA LEU A 113 8.40 -3.65 -1.04
C LEU A 113 7.44 -2.54 -0.61
N ALA A 114 6.97 -1.70 -1.56
CA ALA A 114 6.06 -0.62 -1.25
C ALA A 114 4.66 -1.11 -0.86
N PHE A 115 4.10 -2.09 -1.59
CA PHE A 115 2.69 -2.46 -1.46
C PHE A 115 2.45 -3.70 -0.60
N PHE A 116 3.36 -4.66 -0.58
CA PHE A 116 3.20 -5.87 0.23
C PHE A 116 3.94 -5.78 1.56
N GLU A 117 5.17 -5.25 1.55
CA GLU A 117 5.95 -5.05 2.78
C GLU A 117 5.63 -3.72 3.48
N GLY A 118 4.91 -2.83 2.81
CA GLY A 118 4.49 -1.54 3.36
C GLY A 118 5.64 -0.56 3.61
N MET A 119 6.75 -0.72 2.92
CA MET A 119 7.90 0.19 3.05
C MET A 119 7.62 1.55 2.40
N SER A 120 8.09 2.62 3.04
CA SER A 120 8.14 3.94 2.40
C SER A 120 9.22 3.96 1.31
N HIS A 121 9.11 4.88 0.38
CA HIS A 121 10.13 5.04 -0.67
C HIS A 121 11.54 5.29 -0.10
N SER A 122 11.64 5.95 1.05
CA SER A 122 12.92 6.20 1.73
C SER A 122 13.50 4.93 2.32
N GLU A 123 12.67 4.07 2.92
CA GLU A 123 13.09 2.76 3.42
C GLU A 123 13.52 1.83 2.29
N ILE A 124 12.79 1.83 1.17
CA ILE A 124 13.17 1.07 -0.03
C ILE A 124 14.52 1.58 -0.56
N ALA A 125 14.72 2.90 -0.62
CA ALA A 125 15.98 3.48 -1.06
C ALA A 125 17.14 3.05 -0.17
N ALA A 126 16.96 3.06 1.15
CA ALA A 126 17.95 2.59 2.12
C ALA A 126 18.22 1.09 2.00
N ALA A 127 17.16 0.27 1.87
CA ALA A 127 17.28 -1.19 1.79
C ALA A 127 17.93 -1.66 0.47
N THR A 128 17.67 -0.95 -0.63
CA THR A 128 18.20 -1.31 -1.97
C THR A 128 19.50 -0.59 -2.32
N GLY A 129 19.97 0.34 -1.50
CA GLY A 129 21.14 1.17 -1.79
C GLY A 129 20.95 2.14 -2.97
N GLN A 130 19.70 2.43 -3.33
CA GLN A 130 19.38 3.26 -4.50
C GLN A 130 18.95 4.67 -4.10
N ALA A 131 19.14 5.63 -5.01
CA ALA A 131 18.64 6.99 -4.79
C ALA A 131 17.10 7.01 -4.68
N LEU A 132 16.56 7.85 -3.80
CA LEU A 132 15.13 8.01 -3.60
C LEU A 132 14.38 8.35 -4.91
N GLY A 133 15.00 9.16 -5.79
CA GLY A 133 14.44 9.48 -7.10
C GLY A 133 14.31 8.26 -8.00
N THR A 134 15.29 7.35 -7.96
CA THR A 134 15.29 6.10 -8.71
C THR A 134 14.17 5.18 -8.25
N VAL A 135 14.00 5.00 -6.93
CA VAL A 135 12.91 4.20 -6.36
C VAL A 135 11.54 4.75 -6.78
N LYS A 136 11.35 6.07 -6.67
CA LYS A 136 10.10 6.72 -7.12
C LYS A 136 9.85 6.50 -8.62
N SER A 137 10.89 6.54 -9.43
CA SER A 137 10.80 6.29 -10.88
C SER A 137 10.41 4.84 -11.18
N TRP A 138 11.01 3.87 -10.49
CA TRP A 138 10.68 2.45 -10.65
C TRP A 138 9.23 2.15 -10.30
N ILE A 139 8.76 2.64 -9.15
CA ILE A 139 7.38 2.43 -8.71
C ILE A 139 6.41 3.09 -9.70
N ARG A 140 6.66 4.35 -10.09
CA ARG A 140 5.83 5.06 -11.05
C ARG A 140 5.78 4.36 -12.41
N GLY A 141 6.94 3.95 -12.93
CA GLY A 141 7.05 3.26 -14.22
C GLY A 141 6.35 1.91 -14.22
N GLY A 142 6.51 1.13 -13.13
CA GLY A 142 5.82 -0.14 -12.99
C GLY A 142 4.30 0.01 -12.88
N LEU A 143 3.80 0.98 -12.11
CA LEU A 143 2.37 1.24 -12.00
C LEU A 143 1.74 1.72 -13.33
N LEU A 144 2.46 2.50 -14.12
CA LEU A 144 2.00 2.93 -15.44
C LEU A 144 1.85 1.71 -16.37
N ARG A 145 2.83 0.83 -16.44
CA ARG A 145 2.77 -0.40 -17.24
C ARG A 145 1.63 -1.32 -16.82
N LEU A 146 1.44 -1.52 -15.51
CA LEU A 146 0.32 -2.29 -15.00
C LEU A 146 -1.03 -1.68 -15.40
N ARG A 147 -1.14 -0.35 -15.35
CA ARG A 147 -2.37 0.35 -15.77
C ARG A 147 -2.66 0.18 -17.26
N GLU A 148 -1.64 0.31 -18.10
CA GLU A 148 -1.75 0.11 -19.56
C GLU A 148 -2.22 -1.31 -19.87
N SER A 149 -1.56 -2.32 -19.31
CA SER A 149 -1.91 -3.73 -19.50
C SER A 149 -3.31 -4.08 -18.96
N LEU A 150 -3.76 -3.44 -17.87
CA LEU A 150 -5.12 -3.63 -17.36
C LEU A 150 -6.17 -2.95 -18.24
N GLY A 151 -5.83 -1.81 -18.85
CA GLY A 151 -6.70 -1.07 -19.76
C GLY A 151 -6.92 -1.83 -21.08
N GLU A 152 -5.88 -2.39 -21.67
CA GLU A 152 -5.94 -3.22 -22.89
C GLU A 152 -6.78 -4.49 -22.68
N ALA A 153 -6.65 -5.11 -21.53
CA ALA A 153 -7.38 -6.33 -21.18
C ALA A 153 -8.86 -6.10 -20.81
N SER A 154 -9.31 -4.85 -20.70
CA SER A 154 -10.72 -4.47 -20.46
C SER A 154 -11.44 -4.09 -21.77
N SER A 155 -10.72 -4.03 -22.89
CA SER A 155 -11.23 -3.63 -24.19
C SER A 155 -11.45 -4.82 -25.16
N CYS A 156 -11.28 -6.04 -24.68
CA CYS A 156 -11.59 -7.31 -25.39
C CYS A 156 -12.83 -8.00 -24.71
#